data_be4b95e3176f6f747648d13db80bc446
#
_entry.id   be4b95e3176f6f747648d13db80bc446
#
_cell.length_a   1.000
_cell.length_b   1.000
_cell.length_c   1.000
_cell.angle_alpha   90.00
_cell.angle_beta   90.00
_cell.angle_gamma   90.00
#
_symmetry.space_group_name_H-M   'P 1'
#
loop_
_entity.id
_entity.type
_entity.pdbx_description
1 polymer ?
#
loop_
_entity_poly.entity_id
_entity_poly.type
_entity_poly.pdbx_seq_one_letter_code
_entity_poly.pdbx_strand_id
1 'polypeptide(L)'
;MRMPAPTRVLPCCLLALAACSAPHPKPGPLPRFTAPTRHHGEIGANDILFRAIALVGTPYHSGGNTPEGGFDCSGLVGYVFRDVAGIVLPRTAEEISEIGAPEIDHERLESGDLVFFRHHTRSISHVGIYVGEGRFVHAPNEGGTVRLDRLDDPYWREHFSVAKRI
;
A
#
# COMPACT_ATOMS: atom_id res chain seq x y z
N MET A 1 36.17 59.61 -65.91
CA MET A 1 35.18 60.36 -65.13
C MET A 1 34.04 59.42 -64.80
N ARG A 2 33.98 58.89 -63.54
CA ARG A 2 32.91 58.02 -63.05
C ARG A 2 32.13 58.78 -62.02
N MET A 3 30.81 58.96 -62.29
CA MET A 3 29.88 59.59 -61.38
C MET A 3 29.50 58.60 -60.26
N PRO A 4 29.37 59.02 -59.02
CA PRO A 4 28.88 58.19 -57.98
C PRO A 4 27.35 58.10 -57.96
N ALA A 5 26.79 56.91 -57.68
CA ALA A 5 25.38 56.61 -57.56
C ALA A 5 24.81 57.12 -56.22
N PRO A 6 23.50 57.52 -56.19
CA PRO A 6 22.88 58.06 -55.00
C PRO A 6 22.51 56.92 -53.99
N THR A 7 22.90 57.18 -52.75
CA THR A 7 22.56 56.33 -51.58
C THR A 7 21.10 56.52 -51.24
N ARG A 8 20.30 55.42 -51.36
CA ARG A 8 18.94 55.35 -50.86
C ARG A 8 18.90 55.11 -49.35
N VAL A 9 18.43 56.08 -48.63
CA VAL A 9 18.11 56.00 -47.21
C VAL A 9 16.75 55.34 -47.04
N LEU A 10 16.68 54.15 -46.46
CA LEU A 10 15.43 53.47 -46.05
C LEU A 10 14.96 54.08 -44.73
N PRO A 11 13.65 54.46 -44.62
CA PRO A 11 13.10 54.85 -43.33
C PRO A 11 12.88 53.59 -42.43
N CYS A 12 13.44 53.63 -41.25
CA CYS A 12 13.25 52.65 -40.21
C CYS A 12 11.86 52.81 -39.60
N CYS A 13 10.91 51.93 -39.97
CA CYS A 13 9.59 51.85 -39.34
C CYS A 13 9.74 51.28 -37.93
N LEU A 14 9.67 52.11 -36.91
CA LEU A 14 9.52 51.74 -35.52
C LEU A 14 8.10 51.16 -35.29
N LEU A 15 7.99 49.85 -35.30
CA LEU A 15 6.79 49.15 -34.84
C LEU A 15 6.75 49.22 -33.31
N ALA A 16 5.91 50.05 -32.76
CA ALA A 16 5.57 50.11 -31.36
C ALA A 16 4.74 48.84 -31.00
N LEU A 17 5.36 47.86 -30.33
CA LEU A 17 4.66 46.74 -29.72
C LEU A 17 3.91 47.24 -28.47
N ALA A 18 2.63 47.50 -28.60
CA ALA A 18 1.74 47.69 -27.46
C ALA A 18 1.52 46.37 -26.75
N ALA A 19 2.25 46.15 -25.66
CA ALA A 19 2.03 45.03 -24.75
C ALA A 19 0.70 45.26 -24.02
N CYS A 20 -0.37 44.58 -24.44
CA CYS A 20 -1.59 44.45 -23.65
C CYS A 20 -1.31 43.62 -22.42
N SER A 21 -0.99 44.26 -21.29
CA SER A 21 -0.96 43.61 -19.97
C SER A 21 -2.40 43.35 -19.53
N ALA A 22 -2.89 42.14 -19.78
CA ALA A 22 -4.14 41.68 -19.19
C ALA A 22 -3.96 41.52 -17.67
N PRO A 23 -4.87 42.02 -16.84
CA PRO A 23 -4.77 41.83 -15.38
C PRO A 23 -4.88 40.33 -15.05
N HIS A 24 -3.88 39.79 -14.38
CA HIS A 24 -3.92 38.45 -13.88
C HIS A 24 -5.02 38.33 -12.82
N PRO A 25 -5.94 37.33 -12.92
CA PRO A 25 -6.94 37.13 -11.90
C PRO A 25 -6.22 36.79 -10.57
N LYS A 26 -6.63 37.52 -9.51
CA LYS A 26 -6.11 37.21 -8.17
C LYS A 26 -6.39 35.76 -7.81
N PRO A 27 -5.42 34.97 -7.29
CA PRO A 27 -5.68 33.63 -6.81
C PRO A 27 -6.83 33.68 -5.81
N GLY A 28 -7.88 32.92 -6.09
CA GLY A 28 -8.95 32.70 -5.11
C GLY A 28 -8.40 32.02 -3.84
N PRO A 29 -9.09 32.14 -2.70
CA PRO A 29 -8.67 31.44 -1.50
C PRO A 29 -8.57 29.94 -1.81
N LEU A 30 -7.42 29.34 -1.47
CA LEU A 30 -7.20 27.91 -1.59
C LEU A 30 -8.31 27.16 -0.85
N PRO A 31 -8.87 26.08 -1.42
CA PRO A 31 -9.83 25.26 -0.71
C PRO A 31 -9.19 24.84 0.60
N ARG A 32 -9.85 25.13 1.73
CA ARG A 32 -9.43 24.62 3.02
C ARG A 32 -9.58 23.10 2.97
N PHE A 33 -8.46 22.41 2.88
CA PHE A 33 -8.40 20.98 3.14
C PHE A 33 -8.71 20.83 4.65
N THR A 34 -9.96 20.55 4.97
CA THR A 34 -10.29 19.97 6.26
C THR A 34 -9.79 18.53 6.19
N ALA A 35 -8.65 18.26 6.82
CA ALA A 35 -8.23 16.89 7.05
C ALA A 35 -9.43 16.12 7.64
N PRO A 36 -9.77 14.94 7.12
CA PRO A 36 -10.82 14.15 7.73
C PRO A 36 -10.46 13.98 9.20
N THR A 37 -11.35 14.40 10.08
CA THR A 37 -11.23 14.16 11.53
C THR A 37 -11.11 12.66 11.67
N ARG A 38 -9.92 12.16 12.00
CA ARG A 38 -9.78 10.77 12.44
C ARG A 38 -10.65 10.65 13.67
N HIS A 39 -11.77 9.97 13.53
CA HIS A 39 -12.49 9.48 14.69
C HIS A 39 -11.54 8.50 15.39
N HIS A 40 -10.96 8.92 16.50
CA HIS A 40 -10.27 8.03 17.43
C HIS A 40 -11.34 7.10 18.00
N GLY A 41 -11.54 5.93 17.39
CA GLY A 41 -12.53 4.96 17.86
C GLY A 41 -12.82 3.79 16.93
N GLU A 42 -12.62 3.92 15.65
CA GLU A 42 -12.80 2.78 14.72
C GLU A 42 -11.49 2.57 13.93
N ILE A 43 -10.72 1.61 14.41
CA ILE A 43 -9.61 1.04 13.64
C ILE A 43 -10.26 0.31 12.48
N GLY A 44 -10.19 0.91 11.30
CA GLY A 44 -10.79 0.36 10.10
C GLY A 44 -9.92 -0.74 9.49
N ALA A 45 -10.56 -1.68 8.81
CA ALA A 45 -9.91 -2.68 7.97
C ALA A 45 -8.86 -2.05 7.01
N ASN A 46 -9.08 -0.81 6.60
CA ASN A 46 -8.15 -0.04 5.77
C ASN A 46 -6.83 0.30 6.48
N ASP A 47 -6.82 0.51 7.80
CA ASP A 47 -5.59 0.83 8.53
C ASP A 47 -4.68 -0.40 8.60
N ILE A 48 -5.25 -1.59 8.82
CA ILE A 48 -4.55 -2.89 8.75
C ILE A 48 -3.96 -3.09 7.35
N LEU A 49 -4.78 -2.90 6.30
CA LEU A 49 -4.38 -3.01 4.90
C LEU A 49 -3.19 -2.09 4.58
N PHE A 50 -3.30 -0.79 4.87
CA PHE A 50 -2.25 0.17 4.54
C PHE A 50 -0.96 -0.13 5.31
N ARG A 51 -1.07 -0.56 6.56
CA ARG A 51 0.10 -0.96 7.34
C ARG A 51 0.79 -2.19 6.77
N ALA A 52 0.03 -3.22 6.39
CA ALA A 52 0.56 -4.42 5.77
C ALA A 52 1.28 -4.12 4.45
N ILE A 53 0.67 -3.30 3.58
CA ILE A 53 1.26 -2.90 2.30
C ILE A 53 2.54 -2.08 2.51
N ALA A 54 2.60 -1.20 3.50
CA ALA A 54 3.78 -0.39 3.80
C ALA A 54 5.00 -1.22 4.23
N LEU A 55 4.82 -2.49 4.59
CA LEU A 55 5.90 -3.41 4.97
C LEU A 55 6.39 -4.29 3.81
N VAL A 56 5.78 -4.18 2.63
CA VAL A 56 6.23 -4.92 1.43
C VAL A 56 7.67 -4.56 1.10
N GLY A 57 8.48 -5.58 0.81
CA GLY A 57 9.91 -5.44 0.59
C GLY A 57 10.78 -5.68 1.84
N THR A 58 10.20 -5.73 3.05
CA THR A 58 10.94 -6.09 4.27
C THR A 58 11.46 -7.52 4.16
N PRO A 59 12.75 -7.78 4.46
CA PRO A 59 13.30 -9.13 4.38
C PRO A 59 12.57 -10.14 5.26
N TYR A 60 12.45 -11.38 4.78
CA TYR A 60 12.06 -12.50 5.62
C TYR A 60 13.17 -12.81 6.63
N HIS A 61 12.78 -13.08 7.85
CA HIS A 61 13.68 -13.62 8.88
C HIS A 61 12.90 -14.60 9.75
N SER A 62 13.42 -15.82 9.90
CA SER A 62 12.79 -16.83 10.77
C SER A 62 12.75 -16.34 12.22
N GLY A 63 11.57 -16.31 12.83
CA GLY A 63 11.36 -15.73 14.15
C GLY A 63 11.30 -14.20 14.18
N GLY A 64 11.45 -13.51 13.03
CA GLY A 64 11.41 -12.07 12.91
C GLY A 64 10.01 -11.48 13.15
N ASN A 65 9.96 -10.32 13.77
CA ASN A 65 8.70 -9.66 14.15
C ASN A 65 8.79 -8.12 14.19
N THR A 66 9.81 -7.54 13.55
CA THR A 66 10.01 -6.08 13.43
C THR A 66 10.47 -5.70 12.02
N PRO A 67 10.21 -4.46 11.58
CA PRO A 67 10.68 -3.99 10.27
C PRO A 67 12.20 -4.05 10.12
N GLU A 68 12.96 -3.77 11.16
CA GLU A 68 14.42 -3.73 11.17
C GLU A 68 15.04 -5.13 11.20
N GLY A 69 14.40 -6.05 11.93
CA GLY A 69 14.88 -7.43 12.10
C GLY A 69 14.34 -8.40 11.05
N GLY A 70 13.42 -7.94 10.19
CA GLY A 70 12.71 -8.79 9.27
C GLY A 70 11.48 -9.47 9.90
N PHE A 71 10.72 -10.18 9.07
CA PHE A 71 9.49 -10.86 9.48
C PHE A 71 9.46 -12.31 9.05
N ASP A 72 8.92 -13.20 9.90
CA ASP A 72 8.25 -14.39 9.43
C ASP A 72 6.74 -14.11 9.24
N CYS A 73 5.98 -15.09 8.76
CA CYS A 73 4.57 -14.90 8.41
C CYS A 73 3.72 -14.45 9.62
N SER A 74 3.81 -15.11 10.74
CA SER A 74 3.05 -14.79 11.98
C SER A 74 3.60 -13.54 12.67
N GLY A 75 4.89 -13.29 12.58
CA GLY A 75 5.51 -12.06 13.09
C GLY A 75 5.04 -10.80 12.37
N LEU A 76 4.90 -10.87 11.05
CA LEU A 76 4.31 -9.80 10.24
C LEU A 76 2.88 -9.50 10.69
N VAL A 77 2.03 -10.53 10.77
CA VAL A 77 0.63 -10.40 11.19
C VAL A 77 0.54 -9.83 12.61
N GLY A 78 1.27 -10.40 13.56
CA GLY A 78 1.31 -9.93 14.94
C GLY A 78 1.79 -8.48 15.08
N TYR A 79 2.78 -8.09 14.28
CA TYR A 79 3.26 -6.71 14.24
C TYR A 79 2.18 -5.74 13.77
N VAL A 80 1.55 -6.02 12.62
CA VAL A 80 0.52 -5.14 12.04
C VAL A 80 -0.66 -4.97 12.98
N PHE A 81 -1.20 -6.05 13.55
CA PHE A 81 -2.35 -5.98 14.45
C PHE A 81 -2.03 -5.27 15.76
N ARG A 82 -0.84 -5.46 16.31
CA ARG A 82 -0.39 -4.75 17.52
C ARG A 82 -0.19 -3.26 17.26
N ASP A 83 0.45 -2.90 16.13
CA ASP A 83 0.79 -1.52 15.80
C ASP A 83 -0.46 -0.69 15.46
N VAL A 84 -1.41 -1.28 14.75
CA VAL A 84 -2.63 -0.60 14.27
C VAL A 84 -3.76 -0.69 15.30
N ALA A 85 -4.03 -1.89 15.82
CA ALA A 85 -5.21 -2.19 16.62
C ALA A 85 -4.91 -2.40 18.11
N GLY A 86 -3.64 -2.44 18.51
CA GLY A 86 -3.26 -2.78 19.88
C GLY A 86 -3.55 -4.25 20.23
N ILE A 87 -3.88 -5.08 19.25
CA ILE A 87 -4.22 -6.50 19.45
C ILE A 87 -2.94 -7.31 19.49
N VAL A 88 -2.73 -8.05 20.59
CA VAL A 88 -1.61 -8.98 20.74
C VAL A 88 -2.06 -10.37 20.32
N LEU A 89 -1.56 -10.83 19.17
CA LEU A 89 -1.82 -12.17 18.66
C LEU A 89 -0.78 -13.19 19.16
N PRO A 90 -1.12 -14.47 19.20
CA PRO A 90 -0.17 -15.56 19.44
C PRO A 90 1.01 -15.55 18.47
N ARG A 91 2.06 -16.32 18.79
CA ARG A 91 3.31 -16.21 18.02
C ARG A 91 3.33 -17.05 16.76
N THR A 92 2.57 -18.11 16.67
CA THR A 92 2.57 -19.02 15.53
C THR A 92 1.31 -18.91 14.68
N ALA A 93 1.42 -19.23 13.39
CA ALA A 93 0.26 -19.24 12.49
C ALA A 93 -0.82 -20.24 12.95
N GLU A 94 -0.42 -21.37 13.52
CA GLU A 94 -1.33 -22.38 14.06
C GLU A 94 -2.13 -21.81 15.24
N GLU A 95 -1.45 -21.27 16.26
CA GLU A 95 -2.11 -20.67 17.42
C GLU A 95 -3.03 -19.49 17.05
N ILE A 96 -2.63 -18.66 16.06
CA ILE A 96 -3.48 -17.58 15.56
C ILE A 96 -4.75 -18.16 14.91
N SER A 97 -4.63 -19.26 14.18
CA SER A 97 -5.78 -19.91 13.56
C SER A 97 -6.78 -20.53 14.55
N GLU A 98 -6.32 -20.82 15.78
CA GLU A 98 -7.14 -21.39 16.85
C GLU A 98 -7.87 -20.35 17.71
N ILE A 99 -7.59 -19.06 17.53
CA ILE A 99 -8.33 -18.00 18.20
C ILE A 99 -9.82 -18.15 17.90
N GLY A 100 -10.68 -17.95 18.91
CA GLY A 100 -12.15 -18.04 18.82
C GLY A 100 -12.79 -16.92 17.98
N ALA A 101 -12.13 -16.49 16.90
CA ALA A 101 -12.62 -15.49 15.97
C ALA A 101 -13.49 -16.13 14.86
N PRO A 102 -14.47 -15.39 14.28
CA PRO A 102 -15.33 -15.90 13.22
C PRO A 102 -14.53 -16.38 12.00
N GLU A 103 -14.90 -17.54 11.49
CA GLU A 103 -14.43 -18.01 10.18
C GLU A 103 -15.19 -17.29 9.07
N ILE A 104 -14.48 -16.93 8.01
CA ILE A 104 -15.00 -16.17 6.88
C ILE A 104 -14.93 -17.04 5.62
N ASP A 105 -16.04 -17.11 4.91
CA ASP A 105 -16.10 -17.75 3.60
C ASP A 105 -15.19 -17.01 2.61
N HIS A 106 -14.54 -17.75 1.72
CA HIS A 106 -13.61 -17.21 0.73
C HIS A 106 -14.23 -16.08 -0.12
N GLU A 107 -15.52 -16.19 -0.46
CA GLU A 107 -16.27 -15.19 -1.25
C GLU A 107 -16.65 -13.94 -0.45
N ARG A 108 -16.46 -13.95 0.86
CA ARG A 108 -16.83 -12.86 1.79
C ARG A 108 -15.63 -12.21 2.46
N LEU A 109 -14.43 -12.45 1.92
CA LEU A 109 -13.20 -11.85 2.44
C LEU A 109 -13.23 -10.33 2.30
N GLU A 110 -12.84 -9.66 3.36
CA GLU A 110 -12.65 -8.20 3.43
C GLU A 110 -11.21 -7.87 3.83
N SER A 111 -10.74 -6.69 3.44
CA SER A 111 -9.40 -6.24 3.81
C SER A 111 -9.19 -6.29 5.32
N GLY A 112 -8.06 -6.84 5.76
CA GLY A 112 -7.75 -7.08 7.17
C GLY A 112 -8.06 -8.49 7.65
N ASP A 113 -8.80 -9.31 6.91
CA ASP A 113 -9.00 -10.71 7.25
C ASP A 113 -7.69 -11.48 7.18
N LEU A 114 -7.52 -12.46 8.06
CA LEU A 114 -6.39 -13.35 8.04
C LEU A 114 -6.69 -14.58 7.19
N VAL A 115 -5.78 -14.92 6.29
CA VAL A 115 -5.87 -16.10 5.42
C VAL A 115 -4.81 -17.11 5.82
N PHE A 116 -5.21 -18.36 6.04
CA PHE A 116 -4.35 -19.42 6.57
C PHE A 116 -4.16 -20.55 5.57
N PHE A 117 -2.95 -21.10 5.55
CA PHE A 117 -2.56 -22.14 4.60
C PHE A 117 -1.89 -23.33 5.30
N ARG A 118 -2.03 -24.52 4.69
CA ARG A 118 -1.36 -25.75 5.09
C ARG A 118 -0.38 -26.20 4.01
N HIS A 119 0.90 -26.23 4.36
CA HIS A 119 1.92 -26.76 3.46
C HIS A 119 2.33 -28.15 3.94
N HIS A 120 2.02 -29.19 3.17
CA HIS A 120 2.49 -30.57 3.39
C HIS A 120 2.24 -31.18 4.79
N THR A 121 1.56 -30.47 5.68
CA THR A 121 1.23 -30.89 7.06
C THR A 121 -0.28 -30.87 7.28
N ARG A 122 -0.75 -31.52 8.39
CA ARG A 122 -2.16 -31.43 8.77
C ARG A 122 -2.49 -30.12 9.50
N SER A 123 -1.48 -29.45 10.05
CA SER A 123 -1.64 -28.19 10.79
C SER A 123 -1.41 -26.97 9.92
N ILE A 124 -1.94 -25.82 10.36
CA ILE A 124 -1.69 -24.53 9.75
C ILE A 124 -0.21 -24.18 9.89
N SER A 125 0.44 -23.88 8.78
CA SER A 125 1.87 -23.57 8.73
C SER A 125 2.18 -22.18 8.21
N HIS A 126 1.18 -21.48 7.66
CA HIS A 126 1.38 -20.15 7.08
C HIS A 126 0.15 -19.26 7.26
N VAL A 127 0.37 -17.94 7.33
CA VAL A 127 -0.67 -16.91 7.47
C VAL A 127 -0.30 -15.66 6.70
N GLY A 128 -1.33 -14.98 6.17
CA GLY A 128 -1.20 -13.67 5.54
C GLY A 128 -2.38 -12.77 5.86
N ILE A 129 -2.29 -11.49 5.49
CA ILE A 129 -3.32 -10.47 5.66
C ILE A 129 -3.97 -10.22 4.29
N TYR A 130 -5.26 -10.49 4.16
CA TYR A 130 -6.00 -10.18 2.95
C TYR A 130 -6.13 -8.67 2.75
N VAL A 131 -5.88 -8.20 1.54
CA VAL A 131 -5.83 -6.76 1.22
C VAL A 131 -6.82 -6.35 0.12
N GLY A 132 -7.74 -7.24 -0.23
CA GLY A 132 -8.72 -7.01 -1.29
C GLY A 132 -8.30 -7.56 -2.65
N GLU A 133 -9.24 -7.61 -3.58
CA GLU A 133 -9.04 -8.03 -4.98
C GLU A 133 -8.35 -9.40 -5.15
N GLY A 134 -8.65 -10.34 -4.26
CA GLY A 134 -8.03 -11.67 -4.27
C GLY A 134 -6.54 -11.69 -3.91
N ARG A 135 -6.01 -10.62 -3.26
CA ARG A 135 -4.59 -10.50 -2.90
C ARG A 135 -4.40 -10.50 -1.39
N PHE A 136 -3.25 -10.97 -0.96
CA PHE A 136 -2.85 -10.95 0.45
C PHE A 136 -1.36 -10.62 0.59
N VAL A 137 -1.00 -9.99 1.70
CA VAL A 137 0.37 -9.67 2.09
C VAL A 137 0.87 -10.72 3.07
N HIS A 138 2.06 -11.23 2.85
CA HIS A 138 2.68 -12.23 3.70
C HIS A 138 4.22 -12.20 3.63
N ALA A 139 4.88 -12.87 4.57
CA ALA A 139 6.32 -13.14 4.55
C ALA A 139 6.52 -14.64 4.21
N PRO A 140 6.89 -14.99 2.96
CA PRO A 140 6.72 -16.35 2.46
C PRO A 140 7.74 -17.36 2.99
N ASN A 141 9.03 -17.07 2.90
CA ASN A 141 10.12 -18.00 3.24
C ASN A 141 11.46 -17.29 3.30
N GLU A 142 12.47 -18.02 3.75
CA GLU A 142 13.84 -17.58 3.86
C GLU A 142 14.42 -17.15 2.51
N GLY A 143 15.18 -16.05 2.51
CA GLY A 143 15.73 -15.42 1.28
C GLY A 143 14.73 -14.57 0.50
N GLY A 144 13.44 -14.57 0.89
CA GLY A 144 12.40 -13.71 0.32
C GLY A 144 12.17 -12.42 1.10
N THR A 145 11.15 -11.71 0.68
CA THR A 145 10.69 -10.47 1.33
C THR A 145 9.19 -10.54 1.57
N VAL A 146 8.66 -9.70 2.45
CA VAL A 146 7.22 -9.43 2.53
C VAL A 146 6.73 -9.02 1.15
N ARG A 147 5.66 -9.66 0.66
CA ARG A 147 5.15 -9.43 -0.69
C ARG A 147 3.64 -9.64 -0.78
N LEU A 148 3.06 -9.24 -1.92
CA LEU A 148 1.70 -9.56 -2.31
C LEU A 148 1.69 -10.80 -3.20
N ASP A 149 0.82 -11.75 -2.86
CA ASP A 149 0.48 -12.87 -3.73
C ASP A 149 -1.04 -12.92 -3.94
N ARG A 150 -1.49 -13.73 -4.90
CA ARG A 150 -2.90 -13.90 -5.24
C ARG A 150 -3.44 -15.22 -4.66
N LEU A 151 -4.65 -15.17 -4.09
CA LEU A 151 -5.34 -16.36 -3.57
C LEU A 151 -5.76 -17.33 -4.68
N ASP A 152 -5.98 -16.82 -5.91
CA ASP A 152 -6.33 -17.64 -7.08
C ASP A 152 -5.12 -18.25 -7.80
N ASP A 153 -3.88 -17.93 -7.39
CA ASP A 153 -2.70 -18.67 -7.83
C ASP A 153 -2.85 -20.15 -7.49
N PRO A 154 -2.52 -21.08 -8.42
CA PRO A 154 -2.70 -22.50 -8.21
C PRO A 154 -2.12 -23.05 -6.91
N TYR A 155 -0.92 -22.56 -6.54
CA TYR A 155 -0.26 -22.97 -5.30
C TYR A 155 -1.05 -22.52 -4.06
N TRP A 156 -1.42 -21.24 -3.97
CA TRP A 156 -2.13 -20.70 -2.81
C TRP A 156 -3.55 -21.24 -2.68
N ARG A 157 -4.23 -21.42 -3.82
CA ARG A 157 -5.57 -22.02 -3.85
C ARG A 157 -5.59 -23.47 -3.34
N GLU A 158 -4.57 -24.26 -3.70
CA GLU A 158 -4.45 -25.65 -3.23
C GLU A 158 -4.19 -25.74 -1.73
N HIS A 159 -3.42 -24.79 -1.18
CA HIS A 159 -2.99 -24.80 0.23
C HIS A 159 -3.90 -23.98 1.15
N PHE A 160 -4.86 -23.22 0.61
CA PHE A 160 -5.81 -22.45 1.42
C PHE A 160 -6.60 -23.36 2.36
N SER A 161 -6.73 -22.95 3.62
CA SER A 161 -7.41 -23.75 4.65
C SER A 161 -8.62 -23.04 5.22
N VAL A 162 -8.45 -21.85 5.75
CA VAL A 162 -9.48 -21.09 6.45
C VAL A 162 -9.12 -19.60 6.43
N ALA A 163 -10.11 -18.74 6.56
CA ALA A 163 -9.90 -17.32 6.85
C ALA A 163 -10.64 -16.92 8.13
N LYS A 164 -10.12 -15.93 8.84
CA LYS A 164 -10.70 -15.40 10.08
C LYS A 164 -10.67 -13.88 10.11
N ARG A 165 -11.69 -13.30 10.72
CA ARG A 165 -11.76 -11.86 11.00
C ARG A 165 -11.51 -11.63 12.49
N ILE A 166 -10.47 -10.82 12.81
CA ILE A 166 -10.04 -10.51 14.17
C ILE A 166 -10.63 -9.17 14.62
#